data_d981bccc54aa80a3aba2371f6bdb0538
#
_entry.id   d981bccc54aa80a3aba2371f6bdb0538
#
_cell.length_a   1.000
_cell.length_b   1.000
_cell.length_c   1.000
_cell.angle_alpha   90.00
_cell.angle_beta   90.00
_cell.angle_gamma   90.00
#
_symmetry.space_group_name_H-M   'P 1'
#
loop_
_entity.id
_entity.type
_entity.pdbx_description
1 polymer ?
#
loop_
_entity_poly.entity_id
_entity_poly.type
_entity_poly.pdbx_seq_one_letter_code
_entity_poly.pdbx_strand_id
1 'polypeptide(L)'
;MARDGEIGAPASLETHGANAKAPKTDRGRRTLRKLLDAAALEFGERGFHEASIAGVTSRGGLSIGTFYVYFDSKEAIFRALVADMGRLTRAWIGDRIKGAPDRLTAERVGVTAYIEFVREHKNLHRIVTEAHSVAPDAYRAYYETFAEAYRRNLEEAAARGEISDGDHEERAWALIGIGSFLGWRYAIWSDDVDIAEIGAAAGDLIENGLAPRPPFAPRKAKP
;
A
#
# COMPACT_ATOMS: atom_id res chain seq x y z
N MET A 1 -15.68 29.49 19.06
CA MET A 1 -14.72 28.69 19.86
C MET A 1 -14.68 27.31 19.26
N ALA A 2 -13.73 27.07 18.34
CA ALA A 2 -13.49 25.81 17.68
C ALA A 2 -12.54 25.00 18.57
N ARG A 3 -12.87 23.74 18.85
CA ARG A 3 -11.99 22.81 19.55
C ARG A 3 -11.14 22.10 18.50
N ASP A 4 -9.83 22.27 18.65
CA ASP A 4 -8.79 21.58 17.89
C ASP A 4 -8.93 20.07 18.09
N GLY A 5 -9.16 19.34 16.97
CA GLY A 5 -9.09 17.89 16.95
C GLY A 5 -7.62 17.44 16.93
N GLU A 6 -7.15 16.91 18.05
CA GLU A 6 -5.86 16.25 18.15
C GLU A 6 -5.79 15.10 17.14
N ILE A 7 -4.85 15.22 16.21
CA ILE A 7 -4.46 14.12 15.33
C ILE A 7 -3.74 13.10 16.21
N GLY A 8 -4.41 11.98 16.48
CA GLY A 8 -3.88 10.89 17.26
C GLY A 8 -2.50 10.45 16.76
N ALA A 9 -1.56 10.34 17.69
CA ALA A 9 -0.22 9.83 17.46
C ALA A 9 -0.26 8.47 16.74
N PRO A 10 0.72 8.17 15.86
CA PRO A 10 0.74 6.91 15.13
C PRO A 10 0.77 5.74 16.12
N ALA A 11 -0.18 4.83 15.96
CA ALA A 11 -0.28 3.60 16.74
C ALA A 11 1.08 2.90 16.78
N SER A 12 1.48 2.56 17.99
CA SER A 12 2.69 1.80 18.32
C SER A 12 2.87 0.62 17.36
N LEU A 13 4.12 0.41 16.93
CA LEU A 13 4.62 -0.73 16.17
C LEU A 13 4.28 -2.05 16.91
N GLU A 14 3.05 -2.51 16.82
CA GLU A 14 2.69 -3.87 17.22
C GLU A 14 3.10 -4.81 16.10
N THR A 15 4.24 -5.41 16.29
CA THR A 15 4.92 -6.34 15.40
C THR A 15 4.25 -7.70 15.45
N HIS A 16 3.30 -7.97 14.58
CA HIS A 16 2.96 -9.33 14.26
C HIS A 16 4.03 -9.87 13.28
N GLY A 17 4.95 -10.68 13.82
CA GLY A 17 5.82 -11.55 13.01
C GLY A 17 7.23 -11.07 12.66
N ALA A 18 7.74 -9.95 13.18
CA ALA A 18 9.12 -9.56 12.94
C ALA A 18 9.91 -9.47 14.25
N ASN A 19 11.00 -10.25 14.37
CA ASN A 19 11.98 -10.20 15.45
C ASN A 19 12.84 -8.91 15.47
N ALA A 20 12.25 -7.77 15.09
CA ALA A 20 12.92 -6.48 15.25
C ALA A 20 12.74 -6.00 16.68
N LYS A 21 13.81 -5.88 17.42
CA LYS A 21 13.81 -5.26 18.76
C LYS A 21 13.39 -3.79 18.57
N ALA A 22 12.16 -3.46 18.96
CA ALA A 22 11.61 -2.12 18.81
C ALA A 22 12.50 -1.08 19.51
N PRO A 23 13.01 -0.06 18.80
CA PRO A 23 13.92 0.91 19.39
C PRO A 23 13.19 1.80 20.38
N LYS A 24 13.73 1.90 21.61
CA LYS A 24 13.16 2.70 22.71
C LYS A 24 13.50 4.20 22.63
N THR A 25 14.44 4.60 21.77
CA THR A 25 14.95 5.97 21.68
C THR A 25 14.80 6.54 20.27
N ASP A 26 14.74 7.88 20.15
CA ASP A 26 14.69 8.58 18.84
C ASP A 26 15.92 8.27 17.97
N ARG A 27 17.10 8.17 18.57
CA ARG A 27 18.32 7.75 17.87
C ARG A 27 18.16 6.34 17.30
N GLY A 28 17.61 5.42 18.08
CA GLY A 28 17.33 4.05 17.64
C GLY A 28 16.31 4.00 16.50
N ARG A 29 15.22 4.78 16.59
CA ARG A 29 14.22 4.88 15.52
C ARG A 29 14.82 5.40 14.23
N ARG A 30 15.68 6.44 14.29
CA ARG A 30 16.40 6.95 13.10
C ARG A 30 17.37 5.92 12.52
N THR A 31 18.05 5.14 13.35
CA THR A 31 18.95 4.08 12.87
C THR A 31 18.16 2.95 12.19
N LEU A 32 17.04 2.51 12.78
CA LEU A 32 16.16 1.52 12.17
C LEU A 32 15.63 2.02 10.81
N ARG A 33 15.20 3.30 10.72
CA ARG A 33 14.75 3.88 9.44
C ARG A 33 15.85 3.82 8.40
N LYS A 34 17.08 4.21 8.73
CA LYS A 34 18.24 4.12 7.83
C LYS A 34 18.51 2.70 7.34
N LEU A 35 18.36 1.69 8.21
CA LEU A 35 18.50 0.28 7.82
C LEU A 35 17.42 -0.14 6.83
N LEU A 36 16.16 0.24 7.07
CA LEU A 36 15.06 -0.09 6.17
C LEU A 36 15.18 0.63 4.82
N ASP A 37 15.58 1.90 4.81
CA ASP A 37 15.81 2.67 3.57
C ASP A 37 16.95 2.06 2.74
N ALA A 38 18.06 1.70 3.40
CA ALA A 38 19.18 1.04 2.75
C ALA A 38 18.82 -0.37 2.24
N ALA A 39 18.01 -1.11 3.00
CA ALA A 39 17.49 -2.41 2.59
C ALA A 39 16.56 -2.30 1.38
N ALA A 40 15.69 -1.28 1.33
CA ALA A 40 14.82 -1.02 0.19
C ALA A 40 15.62 -0.82 -1.10
N LEU A 41 16.73 -0.10 -1.04
CA LEU A 41 17.64 0.09 -2.18
C LEU A 41 18.37 -1.22 -2.55
N GLU A 42 18.96 -1.90 -1.56
CA GLU A 42 19.75 -3.11 -1.82
C GLU A 42 18.89 -4.24 -2.40
N PHE A 43 17.72 -4.53 -1.77
CA PHE A 43 16.82 -5.57 -2.26
C PHE A 43 16.09 -5.15 -3.55
N GLY A 44 15.71 -3.88 -3.68
CA GLY A 44 15.02 -3.38 -4.87
C GLY A 44 15.87 -3.45 -6.13
N GLU A 45 17.17 -3.18 -6.03
CA GLU A 45 18.10 -3.23 -7.16
C GLU A 45 18.59 -4.67 -7.47
N ARG A 46 18.95 -5.44 -6.42
CA ARG A 46 19.61 -6.74 -6.57
C ARG A 46 18.66 -7.93 -6.45
N GLY A 47 17.50 -7.74 -5.83
CA GLY A 47 16.64 -8.83 -5.38
C GLY A 47 17.17 -9.48 -4.09
N PHE A 48 16.33 -10.32 -3.47
CA PHE A 48 16.66 -10.92 -2.18
C PHE A 48 17.93 -11.79 -2.23
N HIS A 49 18.09 -12.61 -3.25
CA HIS A 49 19.18 -13.60 -3.28
C HIS A 49 20.56 -12.95 -3.39
N GLU A 50 20.72 -11.96 -4.27
CA GLU A 50 21.98 -11.27 -4.53
C GLU A 50 22.28 -10.15 -3.53
N ALA A 51 21.28 -9.69 -2.79
CA ALA A 51 21.46 -8.69 -1.76
C ALA A 51 22.17 -9.26 -0.52
N SER A 52 22.96 -8.43 0.16
CA SER A 52 23.72 -8.83 1.33
C SER A 52 23.57 -7.86 2.51
N ILE A 53 23.75 -8.38 3.73
CA ILE A 53 23.79 -7.53 4.95
C ILE A 53 24.91 -6.49 4.84
N ALA A 54 26.05 -6.86 4.27
CA ALA A 54 27.15 -5.92 4.02
C ALA A 54 26.74 -4.81 3.05
N GLY A 55 26.00 -5.14 1.98
CA GLY A 55 25.43 -4.18 1.05
C GLY A 55 24.48 -3.21 1.72
N VAL A 56 23.52 -3.72 2.52
CA VAL A 56 22.58 -2.91 3.31
C VAL A 56 23.32 -1.96 4.24
N THR A 57 24.26 -2.47 5.05
CA THR A 57 24.98 -1.64 6.03
C THR A 57 25.88 -0.60 5.37
N SER A 58 26.54 -0.95 4.25
CA SER A 58 27.35 -0.02 3.46
C SER A 58 26.51 1.13 2.90
N ARG A 59 25.35 0.85 2.31
CA ARG A 59 24.41 1.87 1.80
C ARG A 59 23.88 2.78 2.92
N GLY A 60 23.61 2.22 4.10
CA GLY A 60 23.12 2.97 5.26
C GLY A 60 24.21 3.75 6.01
N GLY A 61 25.50 3.60 5.65
CA GLY A 61 26.62 4.17 6.41
C GLY A 61 26.67 3.63 7.85
N LEU A 62 26.38 2.33 8.04
CA LEU A 62 26.27 1.66 9.33
C LEU A 62 27.25 0.50 9.40
N SER A 63 27.60 0.08 10.65
CA SER A 63 28.39 -1.13 10.84
C SER A 63 27.53 -2.39 10.80
N ILE A 64 28.14 -3.53 10.45
CA ILE A 64 27.49 -4.85 10.53
C ILE A 64 27.01 -5.15 11.95
N GLY A 65 27.78 -4.75 12.97
CA GLY A 65 27.36 -4.87 14.36
C GLY A 65 26.08 -4.10 14.67
N THR A 66 25.91 -2.92 14.08
CA THR A 66 24.66 -2.13 14.19
C THR A 66 23.47 -2.87 13.60
N PHE A 67 23.65 -3.56 12.46
CA PHE A 67 22.58 -4.37 11.86
C PHE A 67 22.06 -5.42 12.86
N TYR A 68 22.95 -6.19 13.46
CA TYR A 68 22.58 -7.27 14.39
C TYR A 68 21.97 -6.81 15.72
N VAL A 69 22.03 -5.51 16.03
CA VAL A 69 21.24 -4.94 17.13
C VAL A 69 19.74 -4.96 16.82
N TYR A 70 19.35 -4.82 15.54
CA TYR A 70 17.96 -4.70 15.12
C TYR A 70 17.41 -5.96 14.46
N PHE A 71 18.22 -6.70 13.71
CA PHE A 71 17.79 -7.84 12.91
C PHE A 71 18.75 -9.01 13.06
N ASP A 72 18.21 -10.20 13.25
CA ASP A 72 19.01 -11.41 13.45
C ASP A 72 19.48 -12.01 12.11
N SER A 73 18.83 -11.67 10.98
CA SER A 73 19.15 -12.22 9.66
C SER A 73 18.71 -11.29 8.50
N LYS A 74 19.13 -11.64 7.29
CA LYS A 74 18.68 -11.00 6.04
C LYS A 74 17.17 -11.16 5.83
N GLU A 75 16.63 -12.31 6.17
CA GLU A 75 15.19 -12.61 6.12
C GLU A 75 14.41 -11.76 7.11
N ALA A 76 14.96 -11.49 8.29
CA ALA A 76 14.29 -10.67 9.32
C ALA A 76 14.10 -9.22 8.86
N ILE A 77 15.14 -8.59 8.30
CA ILE A 77 15.00 -7.23 7.75
C ILE A 77 14.12 -7.22 6.51
N PHE A 78 14.14 -8.26 5.67
CA PHE A 78 13.29 -8.35 4.49
C PHE A 78 11.79 -8.40 4.89
N ARG A 79 11.40 -9.22 5.89
CA ARG A 79 10.04 -9.22 6.44
C ARG A 79 9.62 -7.88 7.00
N ALA A 80 10.50 -7.24 7.77
CA ALA A 80 10.24 -5.90 8.31
C ALA A 80 10.05 -4.86 7.19
N LEU A 81 10.82 -4.98 6.10
CA LEU A 81 10.69 -4.13 4.93
C LEU A 81 9.35 -4.33 4.22
N VAL A 82 8.88 -5.57 4.02
CA VAL A 82 7.57 -5.85 3.44
C VAL A 82 6.44 -5.21 4.26
N ALA A 83 6.50 -5.32 5.59
CA ALA A 83 5.54 -4.67 6.48
C ALA A 83 5.60 -3.13 6.38
N ASP A 84 6.81 -2.56 6.28
CA ASP A 84 7.04 -1.13 6.09
C ASP A 84 6.46 -0.63 4.76
N MET A 85 6.63 -1.40 3.68
CA MET A 85 6.05 -1.10 2.37
C MET A 85 4.53 -1.05 2.42
N GLY A 86 3.89 -2.00 3.09
CA GLY A 86 2.43 -1.98 3.29
C GLY A 86 1.95 -0.71 4.00
N ARG A 87 2.69 -0.27 5.01
CA ARG A 87 2.39 0.97 5.73
C ARG A 87 2.55 2.21 4.83
N LEU A 88 3.63 2.28 4.05
CA LEU A 88 3.89 3.39 3.13
C LEU A 88 2.82 3.48 2.04
N THR A 89 2.45 2.36 1.42
CA THR A 89 1.41 2.30 0.39
C THR A 89 0.07 2.78 0.94
N ARG A 90 -0.33 2.29 2.14
CA ARG A 90 -1.60 2.72 2.77
C ARG A 90 -1.60 4.21 3.13
N ALA A 91 -0.48 4.73 3.65
CA ALA A 91 -0.35 6.16 3.94
C ALA A 91 -0.47 7.00 2.66
N TRP A 92 0.22 6.61 1.60
CA TRP A 92 0.17 7.28 0.30
C TRP A 92 -1.25 7.35 -0.28
N ILE A 93 -1.97 6.22 -0.30
CA ILE A 93 -3.34 6.17 -0.77
C ILE A 93 -4.25 7.00 0.16
N GLY A 94 -4.11 6.80 1.47
CA GLY A 94 -4.92 7.49 2.47
C GLY A 94 -4.84 9.01 2.37
N ASP A 95 -3.65 9.57 2.15
CA ASP A 95 -3.46 11.00 1.94
C ASP A 95 -4.18 11.53 0.69
N ARG A 96 -4.22 10.73 -0.38
CA ARG A 96 -4.85 11.12 -1.64
C ARG A 96 -6.38 11.01 -1.65
N ILE A 97 -6.93 10.02 -0.96
CA ILE A 97 -8.38 9.86 -0.83
C ILE A 97 -8.98 10.76 0.26
N LYS A 98 -8.13 11.41 1.06
CA LYS A 98 -8.57 12.31 2.13
C LYS A 98 -9.40 13.45 1.55
N GLY A 99 -10.63 13.60 2.04
CA GLY A 99 -11.56 14.64 1.56
C GLY A 99 -12.39 14.25 0.34
N ALA A 100 -12.30 13.00 -0.13
CA ALA A 100 -13.24 12.50 -1.12
C ALA A 100 -14.69 12.61 -0.58
N PRO A 101 -15.66 13.08 -1.39
CA PRO A 101 -17.02 13.35 -0.92
C PRO A 101 -17.82 12.08 -0.58
N ASP A 102 -17.47 10.96 -1.17
CA ASP A 102 -18.11 9.66 -1.02
C ASP A 102 -17.15 8.50 -1.30
N ARG A 103 -17.60 7.28 -1.00
CA ARG A 103 -16.78 6.08 -1.16
C ARG A 103 -16.42 5.78 -2.61
N LEU A 104 -17.32 5.96 -3.56
CA LEU A 104 -17.06 5.66 -4.98
C LEU A 104 -16.01 6.60 -5.57
N THR A 105 -16.05 7.88 -5.20
CA THR A 105 -14.99 8.84 -5.53
C THR A 105 -13.66 8.43 -4.89
N ALA A 106 -13.67 8.01 -3.62
CA ALA A 106 -12.46 7.53 -2.95
C ALA A 106 -11.87 6.29 -3.63
N GLU A 107 -12.70 5.37 -4.15
CA GLU A 107 -12.22 4.20 -4.91
C GLU A 107 -11.50 4.61 -6.19
N ARG A 108 -12.08 5.49 -6.98
CA ARG A 108 -11.48 5.99 -8.23
C ARG A 108 -10.13 6.65 -7.99
N VAL A 109 -10.07 7.53 -7.00
CA VAL A 109 -8.81 8.20 -6.60
C VAL A 109 -7.82 7.20 -6.03
N GLY A 110 -8.27 6.23 -5.24
CA GLY A 110 -7.43 5.21 -4.61
C GLY A 110 -6.73 4.29 -5.61
N VAL A 111 -7.45 3.85 -6.65
CA VAL A 111 -6.86 3.05 -7.74
C VAL A 111 -5.80 3.86 -8.49
N THR A 112 -6.11 5.10 -8.86
CA THR A 112 -5.14 6.02 -9.50
C THR A 112 -3.90 6.18 -8.63
N ALA A 113 -4.09 6.52 -7.35
CA ALA A 113 -3.01 6.72 -6.38
C ALA A 113 -2.14 5.47 -6.18
N TYR A 114 -2.74 4.28 -6.21
CA TYR A 114 -1.98 3.03 -6.10
C TYR A 114 -1.10 2.80 -7.34
N ILE A 115 -1.63 3.01 -8.56
CA ILE A 115 -0.85 2.86 -9.80
C ILE A 115 0.30 3.87 -9.84
N GLU A 116 0.05 5.13 -9.44
CA GLU A 116 1.09 6.15 -9.29
C GLU A 116 2.18 5.72 -8.31
N PHE A 117 1.77 5.23 -7.12
CA PHE A 117 2.71 4.71 -6.13
C PHE A 117 3.61 3.61 -6.69
N VAL A 118 3.03 2.62 -7.38
CA VAL A 118 3.80 1.53 -7.99
C VAL A 118 4.76 2.06 -9.05
N ARG A 119 4.34 3.04 -9.88
CA ARG A 119 5.19 3.66 -10.91
C ARG A 119 6.37 4.41 -10.31
N GLU A 120 6.14 5.18 -9.25
CA GLU A 120 7.20 5.94 -8.57
C GLU A 120 8.13 5.03 -7.75
N HIS A 121 7.62 3.87 -7.31
CA HIS A 121 8.32 2.97 -6.40
C HIS A 121 8.47 1.54 -6.94
N LYS A 122 8.90 1.38 -8.20
CA LYS A 122 9.07 0.06 -8.85
C LYS A 122 9.90 -0.93 -8.03
N ASN A 123 10.96 -0.45 -7.36
CA ASN A 123 11.80 -1.27 -6.50
C ASN A 123 11.03 -1.84 -5.29
N LEU A 124 10.12 -1.06 -4.72
CA LEU A 124 9.30 -1.50 -3.58
C LEU A 124 8.28 -2.55 -4.01
N HIS A 125 7.68 -2.37 -5.19
CA HIS A 125 6.78 -3.37 -5.78
C HIS A 125 7.50 -4.70 -6.01
N ARG A 126 8.75 -4.67 -6.52
CA ARG A 126 9.57 -5.87 -6.67
C ARG A 126 9.77 -6.62 -5.35
N ILE A 127 10.06 -5.90 -4.26
CA ILE A 127 10.25 -6.49 -2.92
C ILE A 127 8.98 -7.23 -2.47
N VAL A 128 7.81 -6.62 -2.61
CA VAL A 128 6.53 -7.26 -2.26
C VAL A 128 6.28 -8.50 -3.12
N THR A 129 6.60 -8.45 -4.42
CA THR A 129 6.45 -9.59 -5.33
C THR A 129 7.38 -10.75 -4.96
N GLU A 130 8.65 -10.46 -4.65
CA GLU A 130 9.62 -11.48 -4.21
C GLU A 130 9.22 -12.09 -2.86
N ALA A 131 8.53 -11.34 -2.00
CA ALA A 131 8.08 -11.83 -0.71
C ALA A 131 7.14 -13.03 -0.81
N HIS A 132 6.42 -13.20 -1.92
CA HIS A 132 5.61 -14.41 -2.16
C HIS A 132 6.43 -15.71 -2.01
N SER A 133 7.66 -15.71 -2.49
CA SER A 133 8.55 -16.88 -2.46
C SER A 133 9.50 -16.89 -1.25
N VAL A 134 9.99 -15.71 -0.84
CA VAL A 134 11.04 -15.57 0.19
C VAL A 134 10.46 -15.52 1.60
N ALA A 135 9.32 -14.89 1.77
CA ALA A 135 8.68 -14.67 3.08
C ALA A 135 7.14 -14.72 2.93
N PRO A 136 6.56 -15.91 2.62
CA PRO A 136 5.14 -16.04 2.32
C PRO A 136 4.22 -15.62 3.46
N ASP A 137 4.68 -15.72 4.70
CA ASP A 137 4.02 -15.20 5.89
C ASP A 137 3.89 -13.67 5.86
N ALA A 138 4.98 -12.96 5.54
CA ALA A 138 4.98 -11.51 5.43
C ALA A 138 4.18 -11.02 4.21
N TYR A 139 4.23 -11.75 3.09
CA TYR A 139 3.42 -11.49 1.90
C TYR A 139 1.93 -11.59 2.21
N ARG A 140 1.51 -12.67 2.89
CA ARG A 140 0.12 -12.84 3.32
C ARG A 140 -0.31 -11.73 4.26
N ALA A 141 0.47 -11.44 5.30
CA ALA A 141 0.16 -10.38 6.26
C ALA A 141 0.06 -8.99 5.62
N TYR A 142 0.84 -8.72 4.56
CA TYR A 142 0.75 -7.50 3.77
C TYR A 142 -0.67 -7.33 3.19
N TYR A 143 -1.19 -8.35 2.49
CA TYR A 143 -2.52 -8.28 1.88
C TYR A 143 -3.67 -8.37 2.89
N GLU A 144 -3.56 -9.22 3.92
CA GLU A 144 -4.57 -9.32 4.99
C GLU A 144 -4.75 -7.98 5.72
N THR A 145 -3.64 -7.25 5.98
CA THR A 145 -3.71 -5.91 6.60
C THR A 145 -4.41 -4.90 5.68
N PHE A 146 -4.20 -4.99 4.36
CA PHE A 146 -4.92 -4.18 3.39
C PHE A 146 -6.41 -4.52 3.36
N ALA A 147 -6.74 -5.80 3.24
CA ALA A 147 -8.11 -6.29 3.15
C ALA A 147 -8.93 -5.90 4.38
N GLU A 148 -8.38 -6.05 5.58
CA GLU A 148 -9.04 -5.66 6.83
C GLU A 148 -9.33 -4.16 6.91
N ALA A 149 -8.38 -3.31 6.52
CA ALA A 149 -8.60 -1.86 6.47
C ALA A 149 -9.64 -1.49 5.40
N TYR A 150 -9.60 -2.18 4.26
CA TYR A 150 -10.54 -1.97 3.16
C TYR A 150 -11.96 -2.37 3.54
N ARG A 151 -12.13 -3.58 4.11
CA ARG A 151 -13.40 -4.11 4.59
C ARG A 151 -14.10 -3.12 5.53
N ARG A 152 -13.37 -2.62 6.55
CA ARG A 152 -13.92 -1.62 7.49
C ARG A 152 -14.41 -0.36 6.79
N ASN A 153 -13.63 0.17 5.85
CA ASN A 153 -14.03 1.35 5.09
C ASN A 153 -15.29 1.11 4.24
N LEU A 154 -15.46 -0.09 3.67
CA LEU A 154 -16.65 -0.46 2.91
C LEU A 154 -17.87 -0.63 3.83
N GLU A 155 -17.72 -1.27 4.99
CA GLU A 155 -18.76 -1.40 6.01
C GLU A 155 -19.28 -0.02 6.46
N GLU A 156 -18.36 0.91 6.77
CA GLU A 156 -18.72 2.27 7.14
C GLU A 156 -19.44 3.02 6.01
N ALA A 157 -19.01 2.84 4.77
CA ALA A 157 -19.66 3.47 3.61
C ALA A 157 -21.05 2.88 3.35
N ALA A 158 -21.23 1.57 3.50
CA ALA A 158 -22.54 0.94 3.41
C ALA A 158 -23.49 1.43 4.52
N ALA A 159 -22.99 1.56 5.75
CA ALA A 159 -23.77 2.11 6.87
C ALA A 159 -24.21 3.58 6.63
N ARG A 160 -23.43 4.36 5.84
CA ARG A 160 -23.82 5.72 5.41
C ARG A 160 -24.71 5.73 4.16
N GLY A 161 -24.97 4.59 3.54
CA GLY A 161 -25.75 4.49 2.30
C GLY A 161 -25.02 4.94 1.03
N GLU A 162 -23.69 5.06 1.07
CA GLU A 162 -22.87 5.47 -0.08
C GLU A 162 -22.66 4.33 -1.09
N ILE A 163 -22.70 3.09 -0.62
CA ILE A 163 -22.63 1.88 -1.42
C ILE A 163 -23.69 0.88 -0.95
N SER A 164 -24.04 -0.10 -1.80
CA SER A 164 -24.94 -1.19 -1.44
C SER A 164 -24.32 -2.07 -0.35
N ASP A 165 -25.17 -2.63 0.53
CA ASP A 165 -24.76 -3.68 1.44
C ASP A 165 -24.36 -4.96 0.71
N GLY A 166 -23.57 -5.82 1.33
CA GLY A 166 -23.11 -7.09 0.76
C GLY A 166 -21.88 -7.64 1.46
N ASP A 167 -21.23 -8.62 0.83
CA ASP A 167 -20.00 -9.20 1.36
C ASP A 167 -18.82 -8.25 1.18
N HIS A 168 -18.49 -7.53 2.24
CA HIS A 168 -17.43 -6.54 2.23
C HIS A 168 -16.02 -7.15 2.30
N GLU A 169 -15.89 -8.38 2.76
CA GLU A 169 -14.63 -9.14 2.70
C GLU A 169 -14.28 -9.45 1.24
N GLU A 170 -15.18 -10.09 0.50
CA GLU A 170 -14.99 -10.45 -0.91
C GLU A 170 -14.78 -9.18 -1.79
N ARG A 171 -15.54 -8.12 -1.50
CA ARG A 171 -15.37 -6.83 -2.19
C ARG A 171 -13.99 -6.23 -1.96
N ALA A 172 -13.48 -6.27 -0.73
CA ALA A 172 -12.15 -5.77 -0.41
C ALA A 172 -11.06 -6.51 -1.21
N TRP A 173 -11.12 -7.84 -1.25
CA TRP A 173 -10.18 -8.63 -2.03
C TRP A 173 -10.29 -8.38 -3.54
N ALA A 174 -11.50 -8.24 -4.08
CA ALA A 174 -11.72 -7.91 -5.49
C ALA A 174 -11.12 -6.54 -5.86
N LEU A 175 -11.36 -5.52 -5.04
CA LEU A 175 -10.82 -4.17 -5.25
C LEU A 175 -9.29 -4.12 -5.15
N ILE A 176 -8.70 -4.85 -4.19
CA ILE A 176 -7.25 -5.02 -4.09
C ILE A 176 -6.70 -5.70 -5.36
N GLY A 177 -7.39 -6.73 -5.86
CA GLY A 177 -7.03 -7.42 -7.11
C GLY A 177 -7.04 -6.47 -8.32
N ILE A 178 -8.09 -5.66 -8.47
CA ILE A 178 -8.17 -4.63 -9.52
C ILE A 178 -6.95 -3.70 -9.45
N GLY A 179 -6.68 -3.09 -8.30
CA GLY A 179 -5.54 -2.20 -8.12
C GLY A 179 -4.22 -2.88 -8.43
N SER A 180 -3.99 -4.08 -7.88
CA SER A 180 -2.74 -4.81 -8.02
C SER A 180 -2.43 -5.16 -9.48
N PHE A 181 -3.39 -5.70 -10.23
CA PHE A 181 -3.17 -6.07 -11.65
C PHE A 181 -3.08 -4.87 -12.57
N LEU A 182 -3.83 -3.80 -12.32
CA LEU A 182 -3.68 -2.55 -13.06
C LEU A 182 -2.32 -1.90 -12.78
N GLY A 183 -1.84 -1.96 -11.53
CA GLY A 183 -0.49 -1.53 -11.16
C GLY A 183 0.58 -2.31 -11.93
N TRP A 184 0.48 -3.64 -12.02
CA TRP A 184 1.38 -4.44 -12.82
C TRP A 184 1.35 -4.03 -14.30
N ARG A 185 0.18 -3.99 -14.88
CA ARG A 185 0.01 -3.73 -16.31
C ARG A 185 0.49 -2.33 -16.70
N TYR A 186 0.16 -1.31 -15.90
CA TYR A 186 0.31 0.09 -16.29
C TYR A 186 1.40 0.87 -15.56
N ALA A 187 2.00 0.30 -14.50
CA ALA A 187 3.14 0.91 -13.83
C ALA A 187 4.44 0.12 -14.01
N ILE A 188 4.37 -1.20 -14.25
CA ILE A 188 5.56 -2.05 -14.39
C ILE A 188 5.82 -2.42 -15.85
N TRP A 189 4.80 -2.84 -16.61
CA TRP A 189 4.98 -3.32 -17.99
C TRP A 189 4.86 -2.23 -19.05
N SER A 190 4.36 -1.05 -18.71
CA SER A 190 4.18 0.08 -19.63
C SER A 190 4.64 1.37 -18.97
N ASP A 191 5.39 2.18 -19.70
CA ASP A 191 5.89 3.46 -19.20
C ASP A 191 5.12 4.67 -19.76
N ASP A 192 4.34 4.49 -20.83
CA ASP A 192 3.73 5.58 -21.60
C ASP A 192 2.19 5.44 -21.64
N VAL A 193 1.56 5.54 -20.46
CA VAL A 193 0.10 5.54 -20.33
C VAL A 193 -0.36 6.62 -19.35
N ASP A 194 -1.51 7.23 -19.64
CA ASP A 194 -2.16 8.15 -18.71
C ASP A 194 -2.82 7.35 -17.57
N ILE A 195 -2.25 7.46 -16.35
CA ILE A 195 -2.80 6.78 -15.18
C ILE A 195 -4.19 7.31 -14.82
N ALA A 196 -4.47 8.58 -15.09
CA ALA A 196 -5.78 9.16 -14.78
C ALA A 196 -6.88 8.51 -15.62
N GLU A 197 -6.63 8.22 -16.91
CA GLU A 197 -7.56 7.48 -17.77
C GLU A 197 -7.79 6.05 -17.27
N ILE A 198 -6.73 5.36 -16.83
CA ILE A 198 -6.84 4.00 -16.26
C ILE A 198 -7.65 4.02 -14.97
N GLY A 199 -7.37 4.99 -14.09
CA GLY A 199 -8.13 5.18 -12.84
C GLY A 199 -9.61 5.50 -13.09
N ALA A 200 -9.91 6.31 -14.11
CA ALA A 200 -11.28 6.62 -14.50
C ALA A 200 -12.02 5.37 -15.02
N ALA A 201 -11.38 4.57 -15.87
CA ALA A 201 -11.96 3.33 -16.39
C ALA A 201 -12.21 2.29 -15.29
N ALA A 202 -11.26 2.13 -14.36
CA ALA A 202 -11.42 1.26 -13.20
C ALA A 202 -12.54 1.76 -12.28
N GLY A 203 -12.59 3.08 -12.01
CA GLY A 203 -13.66 3.70 -11.24
C GLY A 203 -15.03 3.50 -11.84
N ASP A 204 -15.14 3.61 -13.17
CA ASP A 204 -16.38 3.34 -13.88
C ASP A 204 -16.84 1.87 -13.73
N LEU A 205 -15.90 0.93 -13.83
CA LEU A 205 -16.18 -0.49 -13.59
C LEU A 205 -16.64 -0.75 -12.13
N ILE A 206 -15.99 -0.13 -11.16
CA ILE A 206 -16.34 -0.28 -9.74
C ILE A 206 -17.72 0.29 -9.46
N GLU A 207 -18.03 1.46 -9.98
CA GLU A 207 -19.31 2.15 -9.77
C GLU A 207 -20.49 1.45 -10.46
N ASN A 208 -20.29 1.01 -11.70
CA ASN A 208 -21.37 0.58 -12.60
C ASN A 208 -21.36 -0.91 -12.95
N GLY A 209 -20.30 -1.64 -12.62
CA GLY A 209 -20.14 -3.05 -13.01
C GLY A 209 -20.09 -3.23 -14.53
N LEU A 210 -20.43 -4.44 -15.00
CA LEU A 210 -20.47 -4.85 -16.41
C LEU A 210 -21.90 -4.94 -16.97
N ALA A 211 -22.92 -4.61 -16.18
CA ALA A 211 -24.30 -4.66 -16.65
C ALA A 211 -24.54 -3.64 -17.77
N PRO A 212 -25.35 -3.98 -18.80
CA PRO A 212 -25.71 -3.03 -19.84
C PRO A 212 -26.38 -1.79 -19.21
N ARG A 213 -25.92 -0.60 -19.57
CA ARG A 213 -26.56 0.64 -19.15
C ARG A 213 -27.77 0.89 -20.03
N PRO A 214 -28.90 1.39 -19.49
CA PRO A 214 -29.96 1.91 -20.34
C PRO A 214 -29.40 3.02 -21.24
N PRO A 215 -29.85 3.12 -22.52
CA PRO A 215 -29.37 4.17 -23.41
C PRO A 215 -29.60 5.54 -22.76
N PHE A 216 -28.58 6.38 -22.82
CA PHE A 216 -28.57 7.71 -22.23
C PHE A 216 -29.82 8.51 -22.64
N ALA A 217 -30.72 8.75 -21.69
CA ALA A 217 -31.85 9.64 -21.95
C ALA A 217 -31.28 11.07 -22.04
N PRO A 218 -31.44 11.76 -23.21
CA PRO A 218 -30.92 13.11 -23.37
C PRO A 218 -31.54 14.01 -22.27
N ARG A 219 -30.71 14.77 -21.57
CA ARG A 219 -31.16 15.77 -20.59
C ARG A 219 -32.18 16.67 -21.29
N LYS A 220 -33.42 16.66 -20.80
CA LYS A 220 -34.41 17.66 -21.24
C LYS A 220 -33.80 19.04 -21.04
N ALA A 221 -33.64 19.81 -22.13
CA ALA A 221 -33.28 21.21 -22.03
C ALA A 221 -34.29 21.88 -21.09
N LYS A 222 -33.80 22.59 -20.06
CA LYS A 222 -34.68 23.44 -19.26
C LYS A 222 -35.29 24.53 -20.16
N PRO A 223 -36.60 24.79 -20.01
CA PRO A 223 -37.24 25.87 -20.72
C PRO A 223 -36.68 27.25 -20.39
#